data_16aeadadf353a92fe7abfb56daf0b8db
#
_entry.id   16aeadadf353a92fe7abfb56daf0b8db
#
_cell.length_a   1.000
_cell.length_b   1.000
_cell.length_c   1.000
_cell.angle_alpha   90.00
_cell.angle_beta   90.00
_cell.angle_gamma   90.00
#
_symmetry.space_group_name_H-M   'P 1'
#
loop_
_entity.id
_entity.type
_entity.pdbx_description
1 polymer ?
#
loop_
_entity_poly.entity_id
_entity_poly.type
_entity_poly.pdbx_seq_one_letter_code
_entity_poly.pdbx_strand_id
1 'polypeptide(L)'
;MGLPQTLIGLAALTLAGCASMESSPPEAAKAEVTGSVFYRERIMLAPPGVVTVTLADTSLMDAPAKVIATQVIPNVTAPPINFRLAYDPAQIIPNHTYSVSARIEVDGKLRFITDTHYPVITRGAPNHVEMLAVGVPQN
;
A
#
# COMPACT_ATOMS: atom_id res chain seq x y z
N MET A 1 4.99 -4.30 -81.93
CA MET A 1 5.05 -3.74 -81.41
C MET A 1 4.64 -3.69 -80.23
N GLY A 2 4.73 -3.62 -79.33
CA GLY A 2 4.29 -3.62 -78.40
C GLY A 2 4.46 -3.61 -77.17
N LEU A 3 4.43 -3.41 -76.51
CA LEU A 3 4.40 -3.30 -75.35
C LEU A 3 4.13 -3.42 -74.24
N PRO A 4 4.17 -3.43 -73.47
CA PRO A 4 3.92 -3.49 -72.36
C PRO A 4 3.91 -3.25 -71.31
N GLN A 5 3.83 -3.23 -70.67
CA GLN A 5 3.69 -3.04 -69.60
C GLN A 5 3.61 -3.28 -68.47
N THR A 6 3.84 -3.33 -67.75
CA THR A 6 3.85 -3.01 -66.74
C THR A 6 3.42 -3.00 -65.74
N LEU A 7 3.50 -3.10 -64.93
CA LEU A 7 3.17 -3.10 -63.87
C LEU A 7 3.38 -3.01 -62.69
N ILE A 8 3.33 -2.89 -62.02
CA ILE A 8 3.34 -2.52 -60.95
C ILE A 8 2.97 -2.86 -59.85
N GLY A 9 3.31 -3.13 -59.12
CA GLY A 9 3.16 -3.48 -58.11
C GLY A 9 3.11 -2.83 -56.96
N LEU A 10 2.73 -2.79 -56.40
CA LEU A 10 2.67 -2.24 -55.33
C LEU A 10 2.49 -2.65 -54.19
N ALA A 11 2.81 -2.72 -53.41
CA ALA A 11 2.95 -2.96 -52.35
C ALA A 11 2.51 -2.44 -51.28
N ALA A 12 2.07 -2.67 -50.69
CA ALA A 12 1.53 -2.22 -49.69
C ALA A 12 1.99 -2.46 -48.48
N LEU A 13 2.23 -2.15 -47.87
CA LEU A 13 2.48 -2.20 -46.77
C LEU A 13 1.95 -1.99 -45.68
N THR A 14 1.88 -2.19 -44.98
CA THR A 14 1.29 -2.09 -43.96
C THR A 14 1.78 -2.24 -42.79
N LEU A 15 1.79 -1.85 -42.13
CA LEU A 15 2.09 -1.93 -41.00
C LEU A 15 1.49 -1.99 -39.97
N ALA A 16 1.48 -2.28 -39.31
CA ALA A 16 0.88 -2.56 -38.31
C ALA A 16 1.42 -2.25 -37.18
N GLY A 17 1.35 -1.53 -36.76
CA GLY A 17 1.84 -1.21 -35.68
C GLY A 17 1.26 -1.63 -34.58
N CYS A 18 1.48 -2.27 -33.90
CA CYS A 18 0.86 -2.62 -32.86
C CYS A 18 1.32 -2.16 -31.77
N ALA A 19 0.90 -1.48 -31.28
CA ALA A 19 1.17 -0.96 -30.19
C ALA A 19 1.01 -1.76 -29.17
N SER A 20 1.74 -2.12 -28.59
CA SER A 20 1.51 -2.85 -27.65
C SER A 20 1.50 -2.26 -26.50
N MET A 21 0.61 -2.07 -26.00
CA MET A 21 0.49 -1.56 -24.90
C MET A 21 0.68 -2.37 -23.91
N GLU A 22 1.46 -2.36 -23.26
CA GLU A 22 1.64 -3.03 -22.26
C GLU A 22 0.91 -2.83 -21.28
N SER A 23 0.37 -3.48 -20.84
CA SER A 23 -0.45 -3.38 -19.92
C SER A 23 0.17 -3.58 -18.70
N SER A 24 0.31 -2.71 -18.01
CA SER A 24 0.72 -2.88 -16.77
C SER A 24 -0.26 -3.71 -16.11
N PRO A 25 0.07 -4.39 -15.23
CA PRO A 25 -0.78 -5.26 -14.58
C PRO A 25 -1.69 -4.51 -13.87
N PRO A 26 -2.70 -4.97 -13.73
CA PRO A 26 -3.72 -4.32 -13.24
C PRO A 26 -3.55 -3.84 -11.93
N GLU A 27 -3.21 -2.69 -11.82
CA GLU A 27 -3.33 -2.13 -10.63
C GLU A 27 -4.72 -2.14 -10.33
N ALA A 28 -5.57 -2.29 -11.22
CA ALA A 28 -6.97 -2.32 -10.96
C ALA A 28 -7.36 -3.48 -10.10
N ALA A 29 -6.56 -4.48 -10.06
CA ALA A 29 -6.88 -5.63 -9.24
C ALA A 29 -6.43 -5.42 -7.81
N LYS A 30 -5.81 -4.31 -7.50
CA LYS A 30 -5.36 -4.06 -6.15
C LYS A 30 -6.14 -2.94 -5.52
N ALA A 31 -6.40 -3.07 -4.27
CA ALA A 31 -7.05 -2.03 -3.49
C ALA A 31 -6.03 -1.46 -2.53
N GLU A 32 -6.34 -0.33 -1.92
CA GLU A 32 -5.43 0.33 -1.02
C GLU A 32 -6.11 0.82 0.22
N VAL A 33 -5.39 0.80 1.34
CA VAL A 33 -5.78 1.49 2.55
C VAL A 33 -4.75 2.60 2.74
N THR A 34 -5.23 3.81 2.93
CA THR A 34 -4.35 4.96 3.09
C THR A 34 -4.61 5.63 4.43
N GLY A 35 -3.74 6.54 4.79
CA GLY A 35 -3.93 7.31 6.01
C GLY A 35 -2.65 7.94 6.48
N SER A 36 -2.66 8.31 7.74
CA SER A 36 -1.48 8.90 8.35
C SER A 36 -1.33 8.41 9.78
N VAL A 37 -0.11 8.49 10.26
CA VAL A 37 0.22 8.16 11.64
C VAL A 37 0.74 9.44 12.27
N PHE A 38 0.30 9.74 13.48
CA PHE A 38 0.81 10.91 14.18
C PHE A 38 0.92 10.59 15.68
N TYR A 39 1.71 11.38 16.37
CA TYR A 39 1.81 11.31 17.83
C TYR A 39 1.68 12.72 18.37
N ARG A 40 1.31 12.82 19.63
CA ARG A 40 1.02 14.13 20.22
C ARG A 40 2.23 14.84 20.81
N GLU A 41 3.28 14.11 21.06
CA GLU A 41 4.48 14.69 21.63
C GLU A 41 5.11 15.64 20.62
N ARG A 42 5.53 16.79 21.08
CA ARG A 42 6.11 17.78 20.19
C ARG A 42 7.60 17.57 20.10
N ILE A 43 7.98 16.44 19.57
CA ILE A 43 9.39 16.09 19.41
C ILE A 43 9.65 15.62 18.01
N MET A 44 10.87 15.79 17.58
CA MET A 44 11.31 15.19 16.35
C MET A 44 12.10 13.93 16.70
N LEU A 45 12.03 12.96 15.82
CA LEU A 45 12.77 11.72 16.03
C LEU A 45 14.21 11.94 15.58
N ALA A 46 15.12 11.78 16.50
CA ALA A 46 16.53 11.94 16.23
C ALA A 46 17.31 10.86 16.97
N PRO A 47 17.96 9.96 16.23
CA PRO A 47 18.02 9.93 14.76
C PRO A 47 16.67 9.59 14.14
N PRO A 48 16.57 9.72 12.83
CA PRO A 48 15.28 9.45 12.18
C PRO A 48 14.79 8.05 12.45
N GLY A 49 13.48 7.92 12.57
CA GLY A 49 12.84 6.65 12.90
C GLY A 49 12.37 5.89 11.69
N VAL A 50 11.90 4.69 11.95
CA VAL A 50 11.30 3.83 10.94
C VAL A 50 9.88 3.52 11.38
N VAL A 51 8.94 3.75 10.50
CA VAL A 51 7.54 3.47 10.80
C VAL A 51 7.14 2.22 10.02
N THR A 52 6.57 1.27 10.72
CA THR A 52 6.04 0.06 10.09
C THR A 52 4.54 0.07 10.25
N VAL A 53 3.83 0.06 9.14
CA VAL A 53 2.37 0.06 9.12
C VAL A 53 1.92 -1.31 8.63
N THR A 54 1.02 -1.94 9.34
CA THR A 54 0.59 -3.30 9.06
C THR A 54 -0.92 -3.38 8.95
N LEU A 55 -1.39 -4.02 7.89
CA LEU A 55 -2.79 -4.37 7.71
C LEU A 55 -2.93 -5.85 8.00
N ALA A 56 -3.80 -6.20 8.91
CA ALA A 56 -3.95 -7.59 9.33
C ALA A 56 -5.40 -7.98 9.57
N ASP A 57 -5.66 -9.27 9.41
CA ASP A 57 -6.95 -9.86 9.73
C ASP A 57 -6.93 -10.16 11.23
N THR A 58 -7.79 -9.53 11.96
CA THR A 58 -7.85 -9.65 13.41
C THR A 58 -9.05 -10.47 13.87
N SER A 59 -9.67 -11.22 12.97
CA SER A 59 -10.86 -11.98 13.31
C SER A 59 -10.60 -13.22 14.15
N LEU A 60 -9.38 -13.73 14.12
CA LEU A 60 -9.08 -14.97 14.83
C LEU A 60 -8.69 -14.64 16.27
N MET A 61 -9.49 -15.05 17.21
CA MET A 61 -9.25 -14.68 18.58
C MET A 61 -8.19 -15.51 19.26
N ASP A 62 -8.01 -16.74 18.85
CA ASP A 62 -7.04 -17.62 19.49
C ASP A 62 -5.78 -17.83 18.67
N ALA A 63 -5.55 -17.01 17.70
CA ALA A 63 -4.39 -17.13 16.82
C ALA A 63 -3.82 -15.76 16.53
N PRO A 64 -2.56 -15.68 16.18
CA PRO A 64 -1.97 -14.40 15.79
C PRO A 64 -2.70 -13.84 14.58
N ALA A 65 -2.76 -12.53 14.50
CA ALA A 65 -3.40 -11.88 13.37
C ALA A 65 -2.63 -12.24 12.09
N LYS A 66 -3.39 -12.44 11.01
CA LYS A 66 -2.76 -12.76 9.75
C LYS A 66 -2.43 -11.47 9.02
N VAL A 67 -1.17 -11.25 8.75
CA VAL A 67 -0.73 -10.03 8.07
C VAL A 67 -1.11 -10.10 6.59
N ILE A 68 -1.78 -9.06 6.11
CA ILE A 68 -2.20 -8.95 4.73
C ILE A 68 -1.23 -8.06 3.94
N ALA A 69 -0.79 -6.97 4.53
CA ALA A 69 0.13 -6.05 3.88
C ALA A 69 0.94 -5.27 4.90
N THR A 70 2.13 -4.88 4.54
CA THR A 70 3.00 -4.11 5.43
C THR A 70 3.74 -3.07 4.61
N GLN A 71 3.90 -1.89 5.17
CA GLN A 71 4.73 -0.86 4.58
C GLN A 71 5.74 -0.37 5.60
N VAL A 72 6.99 -0.27 5.20
CA VAL A 72 8.06 0.25 6.06
C VAL A 72 8.47 1.60 5.50
N ILE A 73 8.42 2.62 6.33
CA ILE A 73 8.75 3.99 5.93
C ILE A 73 9.97 4.43 6.72
N PRO A 74 11.12 4.54 6.09
CA PRO A 74 12.34 4.94 6.78
C PRO A 74 12.52 6.46 6.82
N ASN A 75 13.48 6.88 7.57
CA ASN A 75 13.89 8.29 7.64
C ASN A 75 12.79 9.25 8.08
N VAL A 76 12.00 8.81 9.05
CA VAL A 76 10.91 9.62 9.54
C VAL A 76 11.39 10.49 10.68
N THR A 77 11.11 11.78 10.65
CA THR A 77 11.54 12.69 11.70
C THR A 77 10.37 13.31 12.45
N ALA A 78 9.24 13.45 11.82
CA ALA A 78 8.08 14.11 12.46
C ALA A 78 6.78 13.71 11.80
N PRO A 79 5.66 13.78 12.53
CA PRO A 79 4.36 13.53 11.93
C PRO A 79 3.88 14.75 11.15
N PRO A 80 2.94 14.59 10.28
CA PRO A 80 2.21 13.35 10.00
C PRO A 80 2.99 12.45 9.06
N ILE A 81 2.82 11.15 9.24
CA ILE A 81 3.52 10.18 8.41
C ILE A 81 2.46 9.50 7.56
N ASN A 82 2.48 9.80 6.29
CA ASN A 82 1.47 9.24 5.38
C ASN A 82 1.85 7.83 4.97
N PHE A 83 0.85 6.97 4.85
CA PHE A 83 1.10 5.61 4.42
C PHE A 83 0.08 5.18 3.37
N ARG A 84 0.44 4.13 2.64
CA ARG A 84 -0.41 3.55 1.63
C ARG A 84 -0.13 2.06 1.61
N LEU A 85 -1.13 1.27 1.91
CA LEU A 85 -1.00 -0.18 1.92
C LEU A 85 -1.81 -0.76 0.78
N ALA A 86 -1.12 -1.32 -0.20
CA ALA A 86 -1.78 -2.00 -1.30
C ALA A 86 -2.01 -3.44 -0.89
N TYR A 87 -3.17 -3.97 -1.19
CA TYR A 87 -3.48 -5.34 -0.86
C TYR A 87 -4.30 -5.97 -1.97
N ASP A 88 -4.34 -7.30 -1.98
CA ASP A 88 -5.10 -8.04 -2.97
C ASP A 88 -6.52 -8.23 -2.45
N PRO A 89 -7.52 -7.67 -3.11
CA PRO A 89 -8.90 -7.83 -2.64
C PRO A 89 -9.35 -9.28 -2.54
N ALA A 90 -8.71 -10.17 -3.27
CA ALA A 90 -9.07 -11.58 -3.21
C ALA A 90 -8.72 -12.21 -1.87
N GLN A 91 -7.87 -11.57 -1.09
CA GLN A 91 -7.50 -12.09 0.22
C GLN A 91 -8.48 -11.64 1.30
N ILE A 92 -9.43 -10.78 0.96
CA ILE A 92 -10.34 -10.23 1.94
C ILE A 92 -11.60 -11.08 2.04
N ILE A 93 -11.91 -11.49 3.25
CA ILE A 93 -13.08 -12.29 3.53
C ILE A 93 -14.14 -11.36 4.10
N PRO A 94 -15.29 -11.21 3.46
CA PRO A 94 -16.26 -10.17 3.83
C PRO A 94 -16.73 -10.14 5.28
N ASN A 95 -16.77 -11.26 5.94
CA ASN A 95 -17.23 -11.27 7.33
C ASN A 95 -16.07 -11.27 8.33
N HIS A 96 -14.86 -11.09 7.87
CA HIS A 96 -13.71 -10.93 8.77
C HIS A 96 -13.49 -9.46 9.07
N THR A 97 -12.74 -9.19 10.10
CA THR A 97 -12.39 -7.84 10.51
C THR A 97 -10.92 -7.58 10.21
N TYR A 98 -10.64 -6.48 9.57
CA TYR A 98 -9.27 -6.10 9.24
C TYR A 98 -8.95 -4.78 9.93
N SER A 99 -7.73 -4.64 10.40
CA SER A 99 -7.33 -3.41 11.04
C SER A 99 -5.91 -3.05 10.66
N VAL A 100 -5.58 -1.78 10.85
CA VAL A 100 -4.27 -1.24 10.57
C VAL A 100 -3.63 -0.85 11.89
N SER A 101 -2.36 -1.10 12.01
CA SER A 101 -1.60 -0.68 13.19
C SER A 101 -0.27 -0.12 12.71
N ALA A 102 0.39 0.62 13.57
CA ALA A 102 1.67 1.20 13.25
C ALA A 102 2.60 1.16 14.45
N ARG A 103 3.88 1.08 14.17
CA ARG A 103 4.89 1.16 15.21
C ARG A 103 6.02 2.03 14.69
N ILE A 104 6.62 2.78 15.59
CA ILE A 104 7.72 3.68 15.25
C ILE A 104 8.93 3.27 16.08
N GLU A 105 10.01 2.94 15.40
CA GLU A 105 11.24 2.56 16.06
C GLU A 105 12.33 3.57 15.76
N VAL A 106 13.16 3.84 16.73
CA VAL A 106 14.32 4.72 16.57
C VAL A 106 15.52 3.95 17.10
N ASP A 107 16.54 3.80 16.27
CA ASP A 107 17.72 3.02 16.61
C ASP A 107 17.36 1.61 17.06
N GLY A 108 16.39 1.02 16.39
CA GLY A 108 15.98 -0.34 16.71
C GLY A 108 15.15 -0.48 17.97
N LYS A 109 14.80 0.64 18.62
CA LYS A 109 13.98 0.59 19.81
C LYS A 109 12.61 1.13 19.55
N LEU A 110 11.61 0.44 20.05
CA LEU A 110 10.22 0.86 19.87
C LEU A 110 9.96 2.14 20.67
N ARG A 111 9.52 3.17 20.02
CA ARG A 111 9.25 4.46 20.65
C ARG A 111 7.76 4.79 20.72
N PHE A 112 7.01 4.43 19.69
CA PHE A 112 5.58 4.70 19.64
C PHE A 112 4.86 3.53 19.03
N ILE A 113 3.61 3.33 19.41
CA ILE A 113 2.82 2.23 18.92
C ILE A 113 1.36 2.64 18.94
N THR A 114 0.57 2.18 17.99
CA THR A 114 -0.87 2.39 18.07
C THR A 114 -1.45 1.36 19.03
N ASP A 115 -2.25 1.81 19.95
CA ASP A 115 -2.86 0.93 20.94
C ASP A 115 -4.37 0.87 20.78
N THR A 116 -4.90 1.45 19.73
CA THR A 116 -6.33 1.48 19.46
C THR A 116 -6.61 0.67 18.20
N HIS A 117 -7.78 0.10 18.14
CA HIS A 117 -8.17 -0.68 16.99
C HIS A 117 -8.66 0.25 15.88
N TYR A 118 -8.08 0.14 14.71
CA TYR A 118 -8.46 0.95 13.55
C TYR A 118 -8.98 0.04 12.45
N PRO A 119 -10.29 -0.27 12.45
CA PRO A 119 -10.84 -1.16 11.44
C PRO A 119 -10.91 -0.52 10.08
N VAL A 120 -10.69 -1.32 9.05
CA VAL A 120 -10.73 -0.86 7.67
C VAL A 120 -11.37 -1.93 6.80
N ILE A 121 -11.74 -1.55 5.60
CA ILE A 121 -12.18 -2.43 4.53
C ILE A 121 -13.54 -3.08 4.69
N THR A 122 -13.75 -3.86 5.71
CA THR A 122 -14.97 -4.67 5.82
C THR A 122 -15.94 -4.10 6.84
N ARG A 123 -17.17 -4.58 6.78
CA ARG A 123 -18.20 -4.25 7.78
C ARG A 123 -18.48 -2.75 7.87
N GLY A 124 -18.42 -2.08 6.73
CA GLY A 124 -18.70 -0.65 6.71
C GLY A 124 -17.55 0.25 7.10
N ALA A 125 -16.39 -0.33 7.37
CA ALA A 125 -15.25 0.48 7.78
C ALA A 125 -14.64 1.21 6.58
N PRO A 126 -14.01 2.36 6.82
CA PRO A 126 -13.43 3.13 5.73
C PRO A 126 -12.11 2.52 5.26
N ASN A 127 -11.62 3.01 4.12
CA ASN A 127 -10.31 2.61 3.63
C ASN A 127 -9.27 3.70 3.89
N HIS A 128 -9.60 4.65 4.71
CA HIS A 128 -8.69 5.74 5.08
C HIS A 128 -8.78 5.97 6.58
N VAL A 129 -7.65 5.95 7.26
CA VAL A 129 -7.63 6.14 8.71
C VAL A 129 -6.49 7.04 9.14
N GLU A 130 -6.72 7.80 10.20
CA GLU A 130 -5.66 8.56 10.81
C GLU A 130 -5.41 7.93 12.16
N MET A 131 -4.20 7.48 12.41
CA MET A 131 -3.89 6.72 13.59
C MET A 131 -3.05 7.50 14.57
N LEU A 132 -3.40 7.43 15.84
CA LEU A 132 -2.62 8.05 16.89
C LEU A 132 -1.69 6.99 17.49
N ALA A 133 -0.40 7.25 17.45
CA ALA A 133 0.58 6.40 18.10
C ALA A 133 0.91 7.01 19.46
N VAL A 134 1.02 6.17 20.47
CA VAL A 134 1.30 6.60 21.82
C VAL A 134 2.69 6.17 22.23
N GLY A 135 3.32 6.94 23.08
CA GLY A 135 4.69 6.65 23.50
C GLY A 135 4.80 5.40 24.32
N VAL A 136 5.87 4.67 24.13
CA VAL A 136 6.16 3.46 24.85
C VAL A 136 7.20 3.82 25.92
N PRO A 137 7.04 3.33 27.15
CA PRO A 137 8.02 3.63 28.18
C PRO A 137 9.41 3.15 27.78
N GLN A 138 10.40 3.98 28.07
CA GLN A 138 11.79 3.63 27.79
C GLN A 138 12.46 3.29 29.10
N ASN A 139 13.09 2.12 29.19
CA ASN A 139 13.81 1.74 30.39
C ASN A 139 15.29 1.97 30.21
#